data_7c13d84ce4958815bfa06733171eb1ef
#
_entry.id   7c13d84ce4958815bfa06733171eb1ef
#
_cell.length_a   1.000
_cell.length_b   1.000
_cell.length_c   1.000
_cell.angle_alpha   90.00
_cell.angle_beta   90.00
_cell.angle_gamma   90.00
#
_symmetry.space_group_name_H-M   'P 1'
#
loop_
_entity.id
_entity.type
_entity.pdbx_description
1 polymer ?
#
loop_
_entity_poly.entity_id
_entity_poly.type
_entity_poly.pdbx_seq_one_letter_code
_entity_poly.pdbx_strand_id
1 'polypeptide(L)'
;MPLLEHAEAGKRLAALAQKVDFAFFEYWLTDYAGHGQEMEPAVSLLEGFDRVLGGLLEAWDDEAGLILITSDHGNLEDLSTRRHTENPAPALLVGAADMRRKFANGLVDLTGVAEKIYQTVSG
;
A
#
# COMPACT_ATOMS: atom_id res chain seq x y z
N MET A 1 -10.40 2.56 -23.51
CA MET A 1 -11.02 2.33 -22.20
C MET A 1 -10.91 3.64 -21.40
N PRO A 2 -12.00 4.21 -20.88
CA PRO A 2 -11.92 5.44 -20.13
C PRO A 2 -11.08 5.23 -18.86
N LEU A 3 -10.27 6.22 -18.49
CA LEU A 3 -9.54 6.24 -17.23
C LEU A 3 -10.55 6.34 -16.07
N LEU A 4 -10.32 5.57 -15.03
CA LEU A 4 -11.13 5.65 -13.82
C LEU A 4 -10.70 6.87 -13.00
N GLU A 5 -11.67 7.52 -12.38
CA GLU A 5 -11.39 8.45 -11.29
C GLU A 5 -10.66 7.73 -10.14
N HIS A 6 -9.74 8.42 -9.48
CA HIS A 6 -8.87 7.80 -8.46
C HIS A 6 -9.65 7.10 -7.34
N ALA A 7 -10.68 7.75 -6.80
CA ALA A 7 -11.51 7.13 -5.75
C ALA A 7 -12.26 5.90 -6.26
N GLU A 8 -12.78 5.94 -7.48
CA GLU A 8 -13.45 4.80 -8.10
C GLU A 8 -12.47 3.62 -8.32
N ALA A 9 -11.23 3.90 -8.69
CA ALA A 9 -10.18 2.88 -8.79
C ALA A 9 -9.95 2.18 -7.45
N GLY A 10 -9.90 2.95 -6.35
CA GLY A 10 -9.78 2.40 -5.00
C GLY A 10 -10.97 1.51 -4.61
N LYS A 11 -12.20 1.94 -4.89
CA LYS A 11 -13.41 1.14 -4.63
C LYS A 11 -13.41 -0.17 -5.42
N ARG A 12 -12.97 -0.15 -6.67
CA ARG A 12 -12.82 -1.36 -7.48
C ARG A 12 -11.76 -2.30 -6.95
N LEU A 13 -10.64 -1.75 -6.46
CA LEU A 13 -9.60 -2.55 -5.83
C LEU A 13 -10.14 -3.27 -4.59
N ALA A 14 -10.89 -2.59 -3.73
CA ALA A 14 -11.57 -3.20 -2.60
C ALA A 14 -12.51 -4.34 -3.03
N ALA A 15 -13.37 -4.07 -4.03
CA ALA A 15 -14.32 -5.05 -4.54
C ALA A 15 -13.66 -6.29 -5.15
N LEU A 16 -12.49 -6.15 -5.74
CA LEU A 16 -11.71 -7.28 -6.28
C LEU A 16 -11.02 -8.05 -5.16
N ALA A 17 -10.37 -7.35 -4.24
CA ALA A 17 -9.63 -7.95 -3.14
C ALA A 17 -10.52 -8.77 -2.21
N GLN A 18 -11.76 -8.34 -1.97
CA GLN A 18 -12.73 -9.06 -1.14
C GLN A 18 -13.24 -10.37 -1.74
N LYS A 19 -12.89 -10.67 -3.00
CA LYS A 19 -13.29 -11.93 -3.67
C LYS A 19 -12.24 -13.03 -3.60
N VAL A 20 -11.08 -12.74 -3.02
CA VAL A 20 -9.91 -13.64 -2.96
C VAL A 20 -9.33 -13.66 -1.56
N ASP A 21 -8.59 -14.70 -1.24
CA ASP A 21 -7.94 -14.81 0.08
C ASP A 21 -6.75 -13.86 0.22
N PHE A 22 -6.09 -13.55 -0.90
CA PHE A 22 -4.97 -12.62 -0.96
C PHE A 22 -4.97 -11.86 -2.28
N ALA A 23 -4.85 -10.54 -2.21
CA ALA A 23 -4.64 -9.65 -3.36
C ALA A 23 -3.34 -8.88 -3.20
N PHE A 24 -2.56 -8.80 -4.25
CA PHE A 24 -1.36 -7.97 -4.32
C PHE A 24 -1.56 -6.87 -5.36
N PHE A 25 -1.34 -5.63 -4.94
CA PHE A 25 -1.41 -4.46 -5.81
C PHE A 25 -0.11 -3.67 -5.71
N GLU A 26 0.50 -3.39 -6.85
CA GLU A 26 1.75 -2.65 -6.95
C GLU A 26 1.51 -1.26 -7.55
N TYR A 27 2.02 -0.23 -6.88
CA TYR A 27 1.95 1.16 -7.33
C TYR A 27 3.36 1.69 -7.62
N TRP A 28 3.96 1.19 -8.70
CA TRP A 28 5.35 1.44 -9.08
C TRP A 28 5.63 2.88 -9.56
N LEU A 29 4.60 3.69 -9.83
CA LEU A 29 4.75 5.09 -10.26
C LEU A 29 5.49 5.95 -9.23
N THR A 30 5.44 5.60 -7.96
CA THR A 30 6.17 6.28 -6.88
C THR A 30 7.69 6.12 -7.03
N ASP A 31 8.14 4.94 -7.42
CA ASP A 31 9.56 4.68 -7.71
C ASP A 31 10.03 5.52 -8.91
N TYR A 32 9.24 5.55 -9.98
CA TYR A 32 9.52 6.37 -11.14
C TYR A 32 9.59 7.88 -10.81
N ALA A 33 8.66 8.37 -9.99
CA ALA A 33 8.65 9.77 -9.55
C ALA A 33 9.87 10.11 -8.67
N GLY A 34 10.29 9.20 -7.80
CA GLY A 34 11.50 9.36 -6.98
C GLY A 34 12.76 9.50 -7.82
N HIS A 35 12.90 8.67 -8.85
CA HIS A 35 14.01 8.79 -9.81
C HIS A 35 13.97 10.08 -10.64
N GLY A 36 12.80 10.67 -10.82
CA GLY A 36 12.61 11.93 -11.53
C GLY A 36 13.13 13.17 -10.79
N GLN A 37 13.20 13.12 -9.46
CA GLN A 37 13.66 14.23 -8.59
C GLN A 37 12.86 15.53 -8.75
N GLU A 38 11.63 15.47 -9.20
CA GLU A 38 10.77 16.63 -9.43
C GLU A 38 9.64 16.68 -8.40
N MET A 39 9.60 17.76 -7.60
CA MET A 39 8.67 17.92 -6.49
C MET A 39 7.20 17.95 -6.95
N GLU A 40 6.86 18.78 -7.93
CA GLU A 40 5.45 18.96 -8.35
C GLU A 40 4.83 17.66 -8.90
N PRO A 41 5.48 16.92 -9.84
CA PRO A 41 4.98 15.62 -10.27
C PRO A 41 4.87 14.60 -9.12
N ALA A 42 5.82 14.57 -8.20
CA ALA A 42 5.80 13.66 -7.06
C ALA A 42 4.62 13.96 -6.11
N VAL A 43 4.38 15.22 -5.80
CA VAL A 43 3.23 15.65 -4.97
C VAL A 43 1.91 15.31 -5.65
N SER A 44 1.76 15.63 -6.93
CA SER A 44 0.55 15.33 -7.71
C SER A 44 0.25 13.83 -7.75
N LEU A 45 1.29 13.00 -7.88
CA LEU A 45 1.17 11.55 -7.85
C LEU A 45 0.68 11.06 -6.47
N LEU A 46 1.26 11.57 -5.38
CA LEU A 46 0.84 11.20 -4.02
C LEU A 46 -0.58 11.64 -3.71
N GLU A 47 -0.99 12.82 -4.16
CA GLU A 47 -2.39 13.28 -4.03
C GLU A 47 -3.35 12.37 -4.80
N GLY A 48 -2.96 11.89 -5.99
CA GLY A 48 -3.72 10.91 -6.76
C GLY A 48 -3.82 9.57 -6.01
N PHE A 49 -2.73 9.09 -5.46
CA PHE A 49 -2.69 7.86 -4.67
C PHE A 49 -3.51 7.98 -3.39
N ASP A 50 -3.46 9.12 -2.70
CA ASP A 50 -4.30 9.40 -1.52
C ASP A 50 -5.78 9.26 -1.85
N ARG A 51 -6.23 9.77 -3.00
CA ARG A 51 -7.61 9.58 -3.46
C ARG A 51 -7.96 8.13 -3.78
N VAL A 52 -7.02 7.35 -4.32
CA VAL A 52 -7.19 5.89 -4.50
C VAL A 52 -7.37 5.21 -3.15
N LEU A 53 -6.51 5.52 -2.19
CA LEU A 53 -6.61 4.99 -0.82
C LEU A 53 -7.94 5.40 -0.17
N GLY A 54 -8.37 6.64 -0.34
CA GLY A 54 -9.67 7.09 0.16
C GLY A 54 -10.83 6.23 -0.34
N GLY A 55 -10.88 5.95 -1.64
CA GLY A 55 -11.88 5.05 -2.23
C GLY A 55 -11.77 3.61 -1.76
N LEU A 56 -10.54 3.09 -1.61
CA LEU A 56 -10.28 1.77 -1.08
C LEU A 56 -10.82 1.64 0.36
N LEU A 57 -10.49 2.58 1.23
CA LEU A 57 -10.87 2.55 2.63
C LEU A 57 -12.39 2.74 2.83
N GLU A 58 -13.03 3.57 1.99
CA GLU A 58 -14.48 3.77 2.02
C GLU A 58 -15.25 2.47 1.72
N ALA A 59 -14.72 1.65 0.82
CA ALA A 59 -15.36 0.42 0.37
C ALA A 59 -14.87 -0.85 1.10
N TRP A 60 -13.88 -0.73 1.99
CA TRP A 60 -13.29 -1.85 2.71
C TRP A 60 -14.10 -2.22 3.95
N ASP A 61 -14.24 -3.53 4.19
CA ASP A 61 -14.80 -4.06 5.43
C ASP A 61 -13.65 -4.47 6.38
N ASP A 62 -13.45 -3.67 7.43
CA ASP A 62 -12.40 -3.88 8.42
C ASP A 62 -12.52 -5.19 9.18
N GLU A 63 -13.72 -5.76 9.29
CA GLU A 63 -13.96 -7.04 9.97
C GLU A 63 -13.71 -8.24 9.05
N ALA A 64 -13.76 -8.02 7.72
CA ALA A 64 -13.60 -9.08 6.73
C ALA A 64 -12.15 -9.28 6.29
N GLY A 65 -11.27 -8.30 6.51
CA GLY A 65 -9.91 -8.40 6.00
C GLY A 65 -8.92 -7.37 6.52
N LEU A 66 -7.68 -7.54 6.10
CA LEU A 66 -6.55 -6.69 6.47
C LEU A 66 -5.92 -6.09 5.23
N ILE A 67 -5.66 -4.78 5.26
CA ILE A 67 -4.83 -4.11 4.25
C ILE A 67 -3.46 -3.84 4.86
N LEU A 68 -2.40 -4.24 4.15
CA LEU A 68 -1.04 -3.80 4.40
C LEU A 68 -0.62 -2.86 3.29
N ILE A 69 -0.15 -1.66 3.65
CA ILE A 69 0.49 -0.72 2.74
C ILE A 69 1.94 -0.61 3.15
N THR A 70 2.84 -0.95 2.25
CA THR A 70 4.28 -0.93 2.50
C THR A 70 5.06 -0.58 1.23
N SER A 71 6.36 -0.47 1.34
CA SER A 71 7.30 -0.29 0.23
C SER A 71 8.44 -1.30 0.35
N ASP A 72 9.03 -1.65 -0.77
CA ASP A 72 10.19 -2.54 -0.83
C ASP A 72 11.52 -1.82 -0.49
N HIS A 73 11.57 -0.49 -0.68
CA HIS A 73 12.73 0.35 -0.37
C HIS A 73 12.32 1.82 -0.25
N GLY A 74 13.22 2.64 0.29
CA GLY A 74 13.10 4.08 0.26
C GLY A 74 13.48 4.66 -1.11
N ASN A 75 12.82 5.73 -1.53
CA ASN A 75 13.08 6.45 -2.77
C ASN A 75 12.40 7.84 -2.77
N LEU A 76 11.06 7.86 -2.86
CA LEU A 76 10.27 9.08 -3.08
C LEU A 76 10.37 10.09 -1.93
N GLU A 77 10.68 9.64 -0.72
CA GLU A 77 10.80 10.48 0.46
C GLU A 77 12.03 11.40 0.44
N ASP A 78 12.98 11.13 -0.47
CA ASP A 78 14.18 11.96 -0.65
C ASP A 78 14.44 12.22 -2.14
N LEU A 79 13.92 13.35 -2.64
CA LEU A 79 14.10 13.78 -4.02
C LEU A 79 15.46 14.42 -4.30
N SER A 80 16.37 14.51 -3.33
CA SER A 80 17.73 14.99 -3.53
C SER A 80 18.63 13.99 -4.26
N THR A 81 18.21 12.74 -4.35
CA THR A 81 18.93 11.65 -5.01
C THR A 81 18.05 10.90 -6.01
N ARG A 82 18.68 10.34 -7.05
CA ARG A 82 18.04 9.39 -7.98
C ARG A 82 18.14 7.94 -7.50
N ARG A 83 18.86 7.69 -6.40
CA ARG A 83 19.09 6.35 -5.88
C ARG A 83 18.01 5.98 -4.86
N HIS A 84 17.83 4.70 -4.67
CA HIS A 84 17.09 4.21 -3.51
C HIS A 84 17.79 4.63 -2.22
N THR A 85 17.02 4.91 -1.19
CA THR A 85 17.56 5.28 0.12
C THR A 85 17.61 4.07 1.05
N GLU A 86 18.39 4.18 2.11
CA GLU A 86 18.44 3.19 3.19
C GLU A 86 17.42 3.50 4.31
N ASN A 87 16.54 4.46 4.08
CA ASN A 87 15.48 4.79 5.04
C ASN A 87 14.50 3.63 5.21
N PRO A 88 13.99 3.43 6.43
CA PRO A 88 13.00 2.37 6.67
C PRO A 88 11.74 2.56 5.81
N ALA A 89 11.27 1.48 5.21
CA ALA A 89 9.98 1.47 4.52
C ALA A 89 8.83 1.52 5.55
N PRO A 90 7.74 2.26 5.25
CA PRO A 90 6.58 2.29 6.13
C PRO A 90 5.84 0.94 6.09
N ALA A 91 5.12 0.63 7.16
CA ALA A 91 4.16 -0.46 7.19
C ALA A 91 2.88 0.05 7.87
N LEU A 92 1.83 0.22 7.09
CA LEU A 92 0.53 0.70 7.56
C LEU A 92 -0.48 -0.44 7.48
N LEU A 93 -1.21 -0.68 8.55
CA LEU A 93 -2.22 -1.73 8.64
C LEU A 93 -3.61 -1.14 8.84
N VAL A 94 -4.56 -1.57 8.02
CA VAL A 94 -5.98 -1.21 8.12
C VAL A 94 -6.81 -2.49 8.29
N GLY A 95 -7.74 -2.48 9.23
CA GLY A 95 -8.59 -3.60 9.57
C GLY A 95 -8.87 -3.66 11.06
N ALA A 96 -9.57 -4.69 11.52
CA ALA A 96 -9.88 -4.88 12.93
C ALA A 96 -8.63 -4.87 13.82
N ALA A 97 -8.75 -4.31 15.01
CA ALA A 97 -7.61 -4.08 15.91
C ALA A 97 -6.82 -5.36 16.24
N ASP A 98 -7.53 -6.47 16.43
CA ASP A 98 -6.89 -7.75 16.76
C ASP A 98 -6.12 -8.33 15.56
N MET A 99 -6.65 -8.20 14.35
CA MET A 99 -5.96 -8.59 13.12
C MET A 99 -4.68 -7.79 12.94
N ARG A 100 -4.76 -6.47 13.10
CA ARG A 100 -3.60 -5.58 13.00
C ARG A 100 -2.52 -5.93 14.02
N ARG A 101 -2.89 -6.14 15.28
CA ARG A 101 -1.96 -6.53 16.35
C ARG A 101 -1.29 -7.87 16.06
N LYS A 102 -2.08 -8.87 15.63
CA LYS A 102 -1.57 -10.20 15.29
C LYS A 102 -0.58 -10.14 14.13
N PHE A 103 -0.90 -9.38 13.09
CA PHE A 103 -0.01 -9.21 11.94
C PHE A 103 1.29 -8.49 12.31
N ALA A 104 1.20 -7.40 13.06
CA ALA A 104 2.36 -6.58 13.45
C ALA A 104 3.29 -7.27 14.45
N ASN A 105 2.77 -8.22 15.24
CA ASN A 105 3.53 -8.87 16.30
C ASN A 105 4.74 -9.64 15.73
N GLY A 106 5.94 -9.20 16.08
CA GLY A 106 7.20 -9.81 15.63
C GLY A 106 7.58 -9.48 14.18
N LEU A 107 6.84 -8.61 13.49
CA LEU A 107 7.24 -8.10 12.18
C LEU A 107 8.33 -7.04 12.37
N VAL A 108 9.53 -7.32 11.90
CA VAL A 108 10.72 -6.45 12.04
C VAL A 108 11.11 -5.81 10.72
N ASP A 109 11.00 -6.57 9.63
CA ASP A 109 11.36 -6.15 8.28
C ASP A 109 10.55 -6.88 7.20
N LEU A 110 10.83 -6.60 5.94
CA LEU A 110 10.10 -7.17 4.79
C LEU A 110 10.22 -8.70 4.69
N THR A 111 11.26 -9.30 5.24
CA THR A 111 11.45 -10.76 5.16
C THR A 111 10.38 -11.53 5.93
N GLY A 112 9.76 -10.91 6.93
CA GLY A 112 8.67 -11.49 7.71
C GLY A 112 7.27 -11.36 7.07
N VAL A 113 7.10 -10.53 6.04
CA VAL A 113 5.78 -10.19 5.49
C VAL A 113 5.08 -11.41 4.89
N ALA A 114 5.77 -12.22 4.10
CA ALA A 114 5.16 -13.38 3.44
C ALA A 114 4.61 -14.40 4.45
N GLU A 115 5.34 -14.67 5.52
CA GLU A 115 4.89 -15.55 6.59
C GLU A 115 3.66 -14.98 7.29
N LYS A 116 3.64 -13.67 7.57
CA LYS A 116 2.48 -13.01 8.19
C LYS A 116 1.24 -13.07 7.31
N ILE A 117 1.39 -12.89 6.00
CA ILE A 117 0.29 -13.05 5.03
C ILE A 117 -0.23 -14.49 5.11
N TYR A 118 0.65 -15.47 4.99
CA TYR A 118 0.27 -16.88 5.05
C TYR A 118 -0.49 -17.22 6.34
N GLN A 119 0.00 -16.79 7.49
CA GLN A 119 -0.66 -16.99 8.79
C GLN A 119 -2.04 -16.33 8.86
N THR A 120 -2.21 -15.17 8.20
CA THR A 120 -3.48 -14.43 8.18
C THR A 120 -4.52 -15.14 7.31
N VAL A 121 -4.14 -15.61 6.12
CA VAL A 121 -5.09 -16.27 5.19
C VAL A 121 -5.35 -17.72 5.52
N SER A 122 -4.45 -18.38 6.26
CA SER A 122 -4.58 -19.81 6.65
C SER A 122 -5.25 -20.00 8.01
N GLY A 123 -5.36 -18.95 8.78
CA GLY A 123 -5.92 -18.98 10.14
C GLY A 123 -7.37 -18.67 10.21
#